data_64155c51d92dcc7a5ef13b3395085939
#
_entry.id   64155c51d92dcc7a5ef13b3395085939
#
_cell.length_a   1.000
_cell.length_b   1.000
_cell.length_c   1.000
_cell.angle_alpha   90.00
_cell.angle_beta   90.00
_cell.angle_gamma   90.00
#
_symmetry.space_group_name_H-M   'P 1'
#
loop_
_entity.id
_entity.type
_entity.pdbx_description
1 polymer ?
#
loop_
_entity_poly.entity_id
_entity_poly.type
_entity_poly.pdbx_seq_one_letter_code
_entity_poly.pdbx_strand_id
1 'polypeptide(L)'
;GTASACYMKWEYLTTGAGKSYLRISRWPADAAATFTDKDLNTVKGEFAAMPAATEVFELPGAGYITGSNGTYSNPPTGGFYWSSSLDGSGKVYRAEIQEGHVNMTEPYASRASGHSIRCVRQ
;
A
#
# COMPACT_ATOMS: atom_id res chain seq x y z
N GLY A 1 -20.35 -11.03 -3.02
CA GLY A 1 -19.32 -12.03 -3.28
C GLY A 1 -18.64 -12.40 -1.97
N THR A 2 -18.47 -13.68 -1.69
CA THR A 2 -17.64 -14.16 -0.58
C THR A 2 -16.20 -13.77 -0.85
N ALA A 3 -15.54 -13.12 0.10
CA ALA A 3 -14.13 -12.83 0.01
C ALA A 3 -13.36 -14.15 -0.06
N SER A 4 -12.75 -14.44 -1.19
CA SER A 4 -11.86 -15.60 -1.33
C SER A 4 -10.57 -15.33 -0.57
N ALA A 5 -10.09 -16.30 0.21
CA ALA A 5 -8.80 -16.23 0.84
C ALA A 5 -7.71 -16.02 -0.22
N CYS A 6 -6.71 -15.20 0.09
CA CYS A 6 -5.61 -14.90 -0.82
C CYS A 6 -4.32 -14.63 -0.04
N TYR A 7 -3.21 -14.83 -0.69
CA TYR A 7 -1.90 -14.35 -0.24
C TYR A 7 -1.60 -13.01 -0.88
N MET A 8 -1.00 -12.09 -0.12
CA MET A 8 -0.57 -10.79 -0.64
C MET A 8 0.86 -10.50 -0.22
N LYS A 9 1.68 -10.09 -1.17
CA LYS A 9 3.02 -9.58 -0.96
C LYS A 9 3.02 -8.07 -1.17
N TRP A 10 3.58 -7.36 -0.22
CA TRP A 10 3.72 -5.91 -0.25
C TRP A 10 5.20 -5.55 -0.36
N GLU A 11 5.55 -4.78 -1.37
CA GLU A 11 6.94 -4.41 -1.66
C GLU A 11 7.04 -2.92 -1.92
N TYR A 12 7.86 -2.23 -1.12
CA TYR A 12 8.28 -0.88 -1.44
C TYR A 12 9.44 -0.96 -2.42
N LEU A 13 9.28 -0.37 -3.58
CA LEU A 13 10.24 -0.44 -4.68
C LEU A 13 10.64 0.96 -5.13
N THR A 14 11.88 1.10 -5.60
CA THR A 14 12.39 2.34 -6.19
C THR A 14 12.82 2.09 -7.64
N THR A 15 12.54 3.05 -8.50
CA THR A 15 13.06 3.04 -9.87
C THR A 15 14.45 3.64 -9.93
N GLY A 16 15.21 3.39 -11.00
CA GLY A 16 16.50 4.02 -11.24
C GLY A 16 16.47 5.57 -11.34
N ALA A 17 15.28 6.15 -11.49
CA ALA A 17 15.06 7.60 -11.47
C ALA A 17 14.67 8.13 -10.07
N GLY A 18 14.85 7.34 -9.02
CA GLY A 18 14.56 7.72 -7.64
C GLY A 18 13.07 7.84 -7.30
N LYS A 19 12.17 7.38 -8.18
CA LYS A 19 10.73 7.33 -7.89
C LYS A 19 10.42 6.07 -7.11
N SER A 20 9.54 6.18 -6.13
CA SER A 20 9.09 5.05 -5.32
C SER A 20 7.66 4.63 -5.65
N TYR A 21 7.34 3.40 -5.34
CA TYR A 21 5.99 2.88 -5.40
C TYR A 21 5.84 1.67 -4.48
N LEU A 22 4.62 1.47 -3.97
CA LEU A 22 4.24 0.22 -3.33
C LEU A 22 3.66 -0.71 -4.38
N ARG A 23 4.19 -1.91 -4.49
CA ARG A 23 3.61 -3.00 -5.27
C ARG A 23 2.92 -3.97 -4.33
N ILE A 24 1.67 -4.29 -4.63
CA ILE A 24 0.88 -5.33 -3.96
C ILE A 24 0.61 -6.41 -4.99
N SER A 25 1.20 -7.58 -4.78
CA SER A 25 0.99 -8.77 -5.61
C SER A 25 0.05 -9.73 -4.90
N ARG A 26 -0.91 -10.30 -5.62
CA ARG A 26 -1.94 -11.18 -5.06
C ARG A 26 -1.93 -12.54 -5.72
N TRP A 27 -2.13 -13.58 -4.92
CA TRP A 27 -2.32 -14.96 -5.33
C TRP A 27 -3.56 -15.55 -4.66
N PRO A 28 -4.32 -16.42 -5.32
CA PRO A 28 -5.39 -17.16 -4.66
C PRO A 28 -4.81 -18.10 -3.58
N ALA A 29 -5.62 -18.47 -2.58
CA ALA A 29 -5.16 -19.27 -1.43
C ALA A 29 -4.72 -20.69 -1.79
N ASP A 30 -5.15 -21.21 -2.94
CA ASP A 30 -4.80 -22.51 -3.49
C ASP A 30 -3.50 -22.49 -4.34
N ALA A 31 -2.85 -21.36 -4.49
CA ALA A 31 -1.59 -21.22 -5.23
C ALA A 31 -0.38 -21.82 -4.50
N ALA A 32 -0.55 -22.99 -3.90
CA ALA A 32 0.47 -23.94 -3.49
C ALA A 32 1.55 -23.49 -2.50
N ALA A 33 1.32 -22.46 -1.68
CA ALA A 33 2.24 -22.11 -0.62
C ALA A 33 1.65 -22.40 0.76
N THR A 34 2.37 -23.15 1.56
CA THR A 34 2.07 -23.33 2.99
C THR A 34 2.79 -22.25 3.78
N PHE A 35 2.20 -21.06 3.84
CA PHE A 35 2.68 -20.04 4.75
C PHE A 35 2.27 -20.44 6.18
N THR A 36 3.20 -21.00 6.90
CA THR A 36 3.11 -21.15 8.37
C THR A 36 3.85 -19.97 9.01
N ASP A 37 3.66 -19.75 10.30
CA ASP A 37 4.40 -18.74 11.08
C ASP A 37 5.91 -18.97 10.96
N LYS A 38 6.54 -18.24 10.06
CA LYS A 38 7.94 -18.38 9.69
C LYS A 38 8.65 -17.04 9.77
N ASP A 39 9.96 -17.10 9.90
CA ASP A 39 10.79 -15.91 9.78
C ASP A 39 10.67 -15.27 8.39
N LEU A 40 11.00 -13.98 8.34
CA LEU A 40 10.85 -13.17 7.13
C LEU A 40 11.67 -13.70 5.93
N ASN A 41 12.82 -14.32 6.15
CA ASN A 41 13.66 -14.82 5.07
C ASN A 41 13.06 -16.07 4.44
N THR A 42 12.47 -16.95 5.25
CA THR A 42 11.74 -18.13 4.78
C THR A 42 10.52 -17.70 3.95
N VAL A 43 9.72 -16.73 4.44
CA VAL A 43 8.57 -16.18 3.72
C VAL A 43 8.98 -15.54 2.39
N LYS A 44 10.07 -14.80 2.34
CA LYS A 44 10.61 -14.23 1.09
C LYS A 44 10.98 -15.32 0.07
N GLY A 45 11.60 -16.40 0.53
CA GLY A 45 11.95 -17.54 -0.32
C GLY A 45 10.71 -18.22 -0.91
N GLU A 46 9.68 -18.40 -0.11
CA GLU A 46 8.41 -18.98 -0.57
C GLU A 46 7.72 -18.11 -1.62
N PHE A 47 7.65 -16.80 -1.41
CA PHE A 47 7.12 -15.89 -2.43
C PHE A 47 7.93 -15.89 -3.74
N ALA A 48 9.25 -16.07 -3.65
CA ALA A 48 10.10 -16.18 -4.85
C ALA A 48 9.84 -17.46 -5.66
N ALA A 49 9.38 -18.53 -5.00
CA ALA A 49 9.05 -19.80 -5.64
C ALA A 49 7.60 -19.87 -6.18
N MET A 50 6.76 -18.87 -5.88
CA MET A 50 5.37 -18.84 -6.37
C MET A 50 5.32 -18.56 -7.87
N PRO A 51 4.27 -19.05 -8.56
CA PRO A 51 4.00 -18.65 -9.94
C PRO A 51 3.78 -17.14 -10.05
N ALA A 52 3.65 -16.61 -11.27
CA ALA A 52 3.31 -15.21 -11.46
C ALA A 52 2.04 -14.83 -10.69
N ALA A 53 2.05 -13.66 -10.06
CA ALA A 53 0.87 -13.16 -9.34
C ALA A 53 -0.33 -13.04 -10.29
N THR A 54 -1.51 -13.38 -9.80
CA THR A 54 -2.75 -13.27 -10.60
C THR A 54 -3.18 -11.82 -10.77
N GLU A 55 -2.85 -10.98 -9.78
CA GLU A 55 -3.12 -9.55 -9.81
C GLU A 55 -1.93 -8.79 -9.24
N VAL A 56 -1.61 -7.67 -9.87
CA VAL A 56 -0.60 -6.73 -9.39
C VAL A 56 -1.21 -5.33 -9.35
N PHE A 57 -1.08 -4.68 -8.22
CA PHE A 57 -1.54 -3.32 -8.01
C PHE A 57 -0.37 -2.44 -7.56
N GLU A 58 -0.23 -1.26 -8.14
CA GLU A 58 0.86 -0.34 -7.82
C GLU A 58 0.33 1.03 -7.38
N LEU A 59 0.89 1.54 -6.29
CA LEU A 59 0.63 2.86 -5.74
C LEU A 59 1.89 3.71 -5.83
N PRO A 60 1.98 4.66 -6.75
CA PRO A 60 3.15 5.53 -6.89
C PRO A 60 3.38 6.42 -5.67
N GLY A 61 4.64 6.69 -5.36
CA GLY A 61 5.04 7.69 -4.36
C GLY A 61 4.85 9.11 -4.90
N ALA A 62 3.64 9.64 -4.81
CA ALA A 62 3.27 10.94 -5.37
C ALA A 62 3.35 12.10 -4.35
N GLY A 63 3.84 11.85 -3.12
CA GLY A 63 3.83 12.87 -2.08
C GLY A 63 2.42 13.31 -1.66
N TYR A 64 2.33 14.46 -1.05
CA TYR A 64 1.06 15.09 -0.68
C TYR A 64 1.21 16.62 -0.58
N ILE A 65 0.09 17.33 -0.56
CA ILE A 65 0.04 18.77 -0.29
C ILE A 65 -0.40 19.00 1.15
N THR A 66 0.37 19.78 1.92
CA THR A 66 0.02 20.09 3.31
C THR A 66 -1.19 21.01 3.37
N GLY A 67 -2.15 20.71 4.23
CA GLY A 67 -3.38 21.51 4.35
C GLY A 67 -3.18 22.87 5.03
N SER A 68 -2.05 23.10 5.71
CA SER A 68 -1.79 24.34 6.43
C SER A 68 -1.22 25.46 5.56
N ASN A 69 -0.43 25.12 4.55
CA ASN A 69 0.30 26.11 3.75
C ASN A 69 0.38 25.78 2.24
N GLY A 70 -0.24 24.69 1.82
CA GLY A 70 -0.22 24.25 0.42
C GLY A 70 1.14 23.75 -0.08
N THR A 71 2.09 23.47 0.82
CA THR A 71 3.40 22.98 0.42
C THR A 71 3.35 21.54 -0.05
N TYR A 72 4.03 21.25 -1.15
CA TYR A 72 4.20 19.89 -1.65
C TYR A 72 5.30 19.18 -0.87
N SER A 73 5.00 18.03 -0.30
CA SER A 73 5.87 17.29 0.61
C SER A 73 6.07 15.84 0.18
N ASN A 74 7.25 15.30 0.51
CA ASN A 74 7.66 13.92 0.28
C ASN A 74 7.59 13.38 -1.16
N PRO A 75 7.82 14.17 -2.22
CA PRO A 75 8.03 13.63 -3.55
C PRO A 75 9.50 13.21 -3.74
N PRO A 76 9.79 12.15 -4.45
CA PRO A 76 8.93 11.05 -4.90
C PRO A 76 8.99 9.83 -3.97
N THR A 77 9.35 10.03 -2.71
CA THR A 77 9.73 8.96 -1.75
C THR A 77 8.58 8.50 -0.87
N GLY A 78 7.41 9.15 -0.93
CA GLY A 78 6.24 8.76 -0.18
C GLY A 78 4.96 8.81 -0.99
N GLY A 79 4.06 7.86 -0.75
CA GLY A 79 2.71 7.83 -1.29
C GLY A 79 1.69 8.05 -0.17
N PHE A 80 0.72 8.94 -0.40
CA PHE A 80 -0.33 9.25 0.56
C PHE A 80 -1.66 9.20 -0.18
N TYR A 81 -2.54 8.27 0.22
CA TYR A 81 -3.79 8.01 -0.47
C TYR A 81 -4.96 8.07 0.49
N TRP A 82 -6.00 8.82 0.13
CA TRP A 82 -7.23 8.84 0.89
C TRP A 82 -7.98 7.51 0.80
N SER A 83 -8.47 7.05 1.94
CA SER A 83 -9.50 6.02 2.03
C SER A 83 -10.89 6.65 1.93
N SER A 84 -11.88 5.87 1.54
CA SER A 84 -13.30 6.24 1.64
C SER A 84 -13.87 6.07 3.05
N SER A 85 -13.10 5.55 3.99
CA SER A 85 -13.56 5.25 5.35
C SER A 85 -13.26 6.39 6.31
N LEU A 86 -14.17 6.60 7.26
CA LEU A 86 -14.04 7.52 8.38
C LEU A 86 -13.91 6.75 9.69
N ASP A 87 -13.18 7.33 10.64
CA ASP A 87 -13.24 6.87 12.02
C ASP A 87 -14.49 7.38 12.75
N GLY A 88 -14.73 6.92 13.99
CA GLY A 88 -15.85 7.35 14.80
C GLY A 88 -15.86 8.84 15.17
N SER A 89 -14.76 9.57 14.99
CA SER A 89 -14.64 11.03 15.19
C SER A 89 -14.74 11.83 13.90
N GLY A 90 -14.98 11.16 12.78
CA GLY A 90 -15.10 11.80 11.46
C GLY A 90 -13.77 12.15 10.80
N LYS A 91 -12.64 11.62 11.28
CA LYS A 91 -11.36 11.71 10.58
C LYS A 91 -11.32 10.70 9.43
N VAL A 92 -10.61 11.03 8.37
CA VAL A 92 -10.44 10.15 7.20
C VAL A 92 -9.23 9.26 7.41
N TYR A 93 -9.37 7.97 7.15
CA TYR A 93 -8.21 7.08 7.05
C TYR A 93 -7.42 7.36 5.77
N ARG A 94 -6.13 7.13 5.83
CA ARG A 94 -5.25 7.20 4.67
C ARG A 94 -4.32 6.00 4.61
N ALA A 95 -3.87 5.64 3.43
CA ALA A 95 -2.68 4.82 3.26
C ALA A 95 -1.46 5.74 3.22
N GLU A 96 -0.49 5.49 4.07
CA GLU A 96 0.82 6.13 4.08
C GLU A 96 1.88 5.10 3.73
N ILE A 97 2.66 5.38 2.71
CA ILE A 97 3.62 4.46 2.11
C ILE A 97 4.94 5.19 2.00
N GLN A 98 5.93 4.76 2.77
CA GLN A 98 7.29 5.29 2.73
C GLN A 98 8.29 4.15 2.82
N GLU A 99 9.57 4.42 2.59
CA GLU A 99 10.62 3.42 2.78
C GLU A 99 10.59 2.87 4.21
N GLY A 100 10.48 1.55 4.33
CA GLY A 100 10.42 0.87 5.63
C GLY A 100 9.13 1.07 6.43
N HIS A 101 8.14 1.80 5.89
CA HIS A 101 6.91 2.11 6.60
C HIS A 101 5.68 2.05 5.69
N VAL A 102 4.71 1.23 6.07
CA VAL A 102 3.37 1.22 5.47
C VAL A 102 2.36 1.30 6.60
N ASN A 103 1.56 2.35 6.63
CA ASN A 103 0.51 2.55 7.62
C ASN A 103 -0.84 2.78 6.94
N MET A 104 -1.83 1.97 7.30
CA MET A 104 -3.20 2.06 6.78
C MET A 104 -4.25 2.14 7.89
N THR A 105 -3.80 2.23 9.14
CA THR A 105 -4.67 2.07 10.31
C THR A 105 -4.89 3.36 11.09
N GLU A 106 -4.10 4.40 10.83
CA GLU A 106 -4.23 5.65 11.55
C GLU A 106 -5.14 6.65 10.82
N PRO A 107 -6.18 7.15 11.49
CA PRO A 107 -7.00 8.21 10.93
C PRO A 107 -6.23 9.53 10.91
N TYR A 108 -6.22 10.21 9.77
CA TYR A 108 -5.55 11.49 9.60
C TYR A 108 -6.47 12.66 9.95
N ALA A 109 -5.96 13.58 10.75
CA ALA A 109 -6.77 14.67 11.32
C ALA A 109 -7.14 15.77 10.31
N SER A 110 -6.30 16.03 9.31
CA SER A 110 -6.50 17.18 8.41
C SER A 110 -7.09 16.78 7.07
N ARG A 111 -8.37 17.03 6.87
CA ARG A 111 -9.05 16.88 5.56
C ARG A 111 -8.62 17.95 4.55
N ALA A 112 -7.91 18.99 4.99
CA ALA A 112 -7.40 20.04 4.13
C ALA A 112 -6.16 19.64 3.33
N SER A 113 -5.51 18.51 3.68
CA SER A 113 -4.37 18.01 2.94
C SER A 113 -4.78 17.41 1.60
N GLY A 114 -3.98 17.67 0.57
CA GLY A 114 -4.17 17.06 -0.75
C GLY A 114 -3.41 15.74 -0.85
N HIS A 115 -4.10 14.62 -0.66
CA HIS A 115 -3.57 13.28 -0.89
C HIS A 115 -4.07 12.71 -2.22
N SER A 116 -3.33 11.78 -2.76
CA SER A 116 -3.73 11.08 -3.98
C SER A 116 -5.01 10.24 -3.77
N ILE A 117 -5.73 10.01 -4.86
CA ILE A 117 -6.89 9.12 -4.88
C ILE A 117 -6.60 8.01 -5.90
N ARG A 118 -6.86 6.78 -5.52
CA ARG A 118 -6.82 5.63 -6.40
C ARG A 118 -8.17 4.93 -6.38
N CYS A 119 -8.94 5.13 -7.43
CA CYS A 119 -10.21 4.41 -7.59
C CYS A 119 -9.93 2.93 -7.87
N VAL A 120 -10.67 2.06 -7.22
CA VAL A 120 -10.69 0.61 -7.47
C VAL A 120 -12.08 0.23 -7.97
N ARG A 121 -12.13 -0.69 -8.92
CA ARG A 121 -13.41 -1.25 -9.39
C ARG A 121 -13.96 -2.16 -8.28
N GLN A 122 -15.22 -1.96 -7.95
CA GLN A 122 -15.96 -2.87 -7.06
C GLN A 122 -16.44 -4.10 -7.83
#